data_2e792c8919099586e7f09f990028cb29
#
_entry.id   2e792c8919099586e7f09f990028cb29
#
_cell.length_a   1.000
_cell.length_b   1.000
_cell.length_c   1.000
_cell.angle_alpha   90.00
_cell.angle_beta   90.00
_cell.angle_gamma   90.00
#
_symmetry.space_group_name_H-M   'P 1'
#
loop_
_entity.id
_entity.type
_entity.pdbx_description
1 polymer ?
#
loop_
_entity_poly.entity_id
_entity_poly.type
_entity_poly.pdbx_seq_one_letter_code
_entity_poly.pdbx_strand_id
1 'polypeptide(L)' 'GQDDMVKTIHIEGMMCHHCEAAVQKALEAVDGVTSAQADHEKGIAVVTLSKKVDAAALKKAVRTEGYKFISIE' A
#
# COMPACT_ATOMS: atom_id res chain seq x y z
N GLY A 1 -13.09 -9.11 -9.44
CA GLY A 1 -14.22 -8.59 -10.03
C GLY A 1 -13.95 -7.43 -10.94
N GLN A 2 -14.98 -7.06 -11.62
CA GLN A 2 -14.91 -6.01 -12.63
C GLN A 2 -14.73 -4.63 -12.00
N ASP A 3 -15.08 -4.52 -10.75
CA ASP A 3 -15.00 -3.25 -10.05
C ASP A 3 -13.70 -3.09 -9.26
N ASP A 4 -12.83 -4.07 -9.36
CA ASP A 4 -11.56 -4.00 -8.67
C ASP A 4 -10.71 -2.87 -9.26
N MET A 5 -10.10 -2.10 -8.37
CA MET A 5 -9.21 -1.01 -8.75
C MET A 5 -7.81 -1.34 -8.27
N VAL A 6 -6.84 -1.08 -9.14
CA VAL A 6 -5.44 -1.27 -8.77
C VAL A 6 -4.77 0.10 -8.68
N LYS A 7 -4.12 0.35 -7.56
CA LYS A 7 -3.42 1.60 -7.32
C LYS A 7 -1.97 1.32 -6.98
N THR A 8 -1.09 2.18 -7.45
CA THR A 8 0.33 2.10 -7.13
C THR A 8 0.67 3.22 -6.16
N ILE A 9 1.20 2.84 -4.99
CA ILE A 9 1.59 3.79 -3.96
C ILE A 9 3.10 3.90 -3.96
N HIS A 10 3.61 5.11 -4.07
CA HIS A 10 5.05 5.35 -3.99
C HIS A 10 5.41 5.58 -2.52
N ILE A 11 6.34 4.78 -2.02
CA ILE A 11 6.71 4.76 -0.60
C ILE A 11 8.22 4.88 -0.48
N GLU A 12 8.68 5.68 0.47
CA GLU A 12 10.09 5.81 0.76
C GLU A 12 10.40 5.21 2.12
N GLY A 13 11.52 4.51 2.21
CA GLY A 13 11.97 3.94 3.47
C GLY A 13 11.96 2.43 3.52
N MET A 14 11.38 1.76 2.53
CA MET A 14 11.44 0.29 2.48
C MET A 14 12.83 -0.13 2.04
N MET A 15 13.50 -0.93 2.86
CA MET A 15 14.89 -1.31 2.64
C MET A 15 15.07 -2.80 2.35
N CYS A 16 14.10 -3.64 2.66
CA CYS A 16 14.23 -5.08 2.53
C CYS A 16 12.87 -5.76 2.50
N HIS A 17 12.88 -7.09 2.35
CA HIS A 17 11.65 -7.87 2.28
C HIS A 17 10.81 -7.78 3.55
N HIS A 18 11.44 -7.61 4.70
CA HIS A 18 10.69 -7.45 5.95
C HIS A 18 9.85 -6.19 5.91
N CYS A 19 10.39 -5.14 5.33
CA CYS A 19 9.64 -3.89 5.17
C CYS A 19 8.46 -4.09 4.23
N GLU A 20 8.66 -4.84 3.16
CA GLU A 20 7.58 -5.16 2.23
C GLU A 20 6.44 -5.88 2.93
N ALA A 21 6.78 -6.89 3.72
CA ALA A 21 5.76 -7.65 4.43
C ALA A 21 4.97 -6.78 5.40
N ALA A 22 5.65 -5.91 6.11
CA ALA A 22 5.01 -5.00 7.06
C ALA A 22 4.04 -4.04 6.34
N VAL A 23 4.48 -3.47 5.22
CA VAL A 23 3.65 -2.57 4.44
C VAL A 23 2.44 -3.31 3.85
N GLN A 24 2.67 -4.50 3.31
CA GLN A 24 1.58 -5.30 2.74
C GLN A 24 0.52 -5.60 3.80
N LYS A 25 0.96 -6.01 4.98
CA LYS A 25 0.04 -6.34 6.07
C LYS A 25 -0.76 -5.11 6.50
N ALA A 26 -0.10 -3.97 6.62
CA ALA A 26 -0.75 -2.74 7.02
C ALA A 26 -1.78 -2.31 5.99
N LEU A 27 -1.44 -2.40 4.71
CA LEU A 27 -2.36 -2.01 3.63
C LEU A 27 -3.54 -2.98 3.55
N GLU A 28 -3.30 -4.28 3.71
CA GLU A 28 -4.37 -5.26 3.66
C GLU A 28 -5.33 -5.13 4.83
N ALA A 29 -4.90 -4.51 5.92
CA ALA A 29 -5.78 -4.24 7.05
C ALA A 29 -6.76 -3.10 6.78
N VAL A 30 -6.53 -2.32 5.73
CA VAL A 30 -7.44 -1.23 5.36
C VAL A 30 -8.70 -1.82 4.73
N ASP A 31 -9.86 -1.37 5.22
CA ASP A 31 -11.14 -1.84 4.70
C ASP A 31 -11.26 -1.47 3.22
N GLY A 32 -11.57 -2.46 2.40
CA GLY A 32 -11.68 -2.28 0.96
C GLY A 32 -10.47 -2.73 0.17
N VAL A 33 -9.36 -2.99 0.84
CA VAL A 33 -8.15 -3.53 0.19
C VAL A 33 -8.26 -5.05 0.20
N THR A 34 -8.25 -5.66 -1.00
CA THR A 34 -8.30 -7.12 -1.12
C THR A 34 -6.92 -7.73 -1.10
N SER A 35 -5.92 -7.02 -1.65
CA SER A 35 -4.55 -7.51 -1.63
C SER A 35 -3.60 -6.33 -1.78
N ALA A 36 -2.35 -6.56 -1.38
CA ALA A 36 -1.31 -5.56 -1.51
C ALA A 36 0.01 -6.28 -1.76
N GLN A 37 0.83 -5.70 -2.63
CA GLN A 37 2.17 -6.20 -2.89
C GLN A 37 3.13 -5.03 -2.84
N ALA A 38 4.16 -5.14 -2.02
CA ALA A 38 5.17 -4.10 -1.90
C ALA A 38 6.45 -4.54 -2.58
N ASP A 39 7.18 -3.57 -3.12
CA ASP A 39 8.46 -3.81 -3.78
C ASP A 39 9.44 -2.77 -3.26
N HIS A 40 10.40 -3.22 -2.44
CA HIS A 40 11.36 -2.31 -1.82
C HIS A 40 12.38 -1.77 -2.82
N GLU A 41 12.65 -2.52 -3.88
CA GLU A 41 13.62 -2.07 -4.89
C GLU A 41 13.05 -0.90 -5.68
N LYS A 42 11.77 -0.95 -5.98
CA LYS A 42 11.11 0.12 -6.73
C LYS A 42 10.51 1.19 -5.83
N GLY A 43 10.41 0.91 -4.54
CA GLY A 43 9.82 1.85 -3.60
C GLY A 43 8.32 2.03 -3.81
N ILE A 44 7.63 0.97 -4.20
CA ILE A 44 6.20 1.05 -4.48
C ILE A 44 5.45 -0.07 -3.76
N ALA A 45 4.15 0.15 -3.60
CA ALA A 45 3.24 -0.89 -3.16
C ALA A 45 2.01 -0.85 -4.07
N VAL A 46 1.69 -1.99 -4.65
CA VAL A 46 0.52 -2.12 -5.51
C VAL A 46 -0.62 -2.70 -4.69
N VAL A 47 -1.74 -1.99 -4.64
CA VAL A 47 -2.90 -2.44 -3.89
C VAL A 47 -4.05 -2.69 -4.83
N THR A 48 -4.81 -3.73 -4.55
CA THR A 48 -6.06 -4.04 -5.25
C THR A 48 -7.22 -3.72 -4.32
N LEU A 49 -8.14 -2.91 -4.80
CA LEU A 49 -9.27 -2.44 -4.00
C LEU A 49 -10.57 -3.04 -4.53
N SER A 50 -11.41 -3.53 -3.64
CA SER A 50 -12.74 -4.06 -4.02
C SER A 50 -13.79 -2.97 -3.99
N LYS A 51 -13.48 -1.82 -3.40
CA LYS A 51 -14.37 -0.67 -3.34
C LYS A 51 -13.52 0.59 -3.26
N LYS A 52 -14.16 1.74 -3.39
CA LYS A 52 -13.45 2.99 -3.30
C LYS A 52 -12.88 3.18 -1.90
N VAL A 53 -11.58 3.42 -1.84
CA VAL A 53 -10.86 3.64 -0.58
C VAL A 53 -10.16 4.99 -0.67
N ASP A 54 -10.29 5.79 0.38
CA ASP A 54 -9.62 7.09 0.43
C ASP A 54 -8.09 6.90 0.45
N ALA A 55 -7.42 7.72 -0.34
CA ALA A 55 -5.96 7.74 -0.34
C ALA A 55 -5.43 8.04 1.07
N ALA A 56 -6.17 8.83 1.85
CA ALA A 56 -5.77 9.13 3.22
C ALA A 56 -5.69 7.89 4.10
N ALA A 57 -6.57 6.91 3.89
CA ALA A 57 -6.53 5.66 4.64
C ALA A 57 -5.27 4.86 4.31
N LEU A 58 -4.91 4.81 3.03
CA LEU A 58 -3.70 4.13 2.58
C LEU A 58 -2.46 4.85 3.09
N LYS A 59 -2.46 6.17 3.03
CA LYS A 59 -1.38 6.99 3.57
C LYS A 59 -1.16 6.73 5.05
N LYS A 60 -2.25 6.67 5.81
CA LYS A 60 -2.18 6.42 7.24
C LYS A 60 -1.58 5.04 7.53
N ALA A 61 -1.97 4.02 6.76
CA ALA A 61 -1.43 2.68 6.93
C ALA A 61 0.08 2.66 6.72
N VAL A 62 0.56 3.33 5.67
CA VAL A 62 1.99 3.43 5.37
C VAL A 62 2.72 4.15 6.50
N ARG A 63 2.19 5.27 6.96
CA ARG A 63 2.82 6.08 8.00
C ARG A 63 2.85 5.36 9.34
N THR A 64 1.83 4.57 9.63
CA THR A 64 1.78 3.80 10.87
C THR A 64 2.95 2.82 10.96
N GLU A 65 3.40 2.30 9.81
CA GLU A 65 4.55 1.40 9.77
C GLU A 65 5.89 2.13 9.77
N GLY A 66 5.87 3.45 9.80
CA GLY A 66 7.10 4.24 9.88
C GLY A 66 7.71 4.59 8.53
N TYR A 67 6.97 4.40 7.45
CA TYR A 67 7.46 4.73 6.12
C TYR A 67 6.86 6.02 5.63
N LYS A 68 7.47 6.60 4.60
CA LYS A 68 7.03 7.86 4.03
C LYS A 68 6.15 7.59 2.81
N PHE A 69 4.94 8.12 2.84
CA PHE A 69 4.05 8.09 1.70
C PHE A 69 4.42 9.23 0.75
N ILE A 70 4.72 8.90 -0.49
CA ILE A 70 5.12 9.90 -1.49
C ILE A 70 3.94 10.30 -2.35
N SER A 71 3.34 9.33 -3.01
CA SER A 71 2.23 9.61 -3.91
C SER A 71 1.46 8.33 -4.19
N ILE A 72 0.31 8.47 -4.81
CA ILE A 72 -0.52 7.34 -5.24
C ILE A 72 -0.97 7.60 -6.68
N GLU A 73 -0.95 6.55 -7.48
CA GLU A 73 -1.36 6.62 -8.88
C GLU A 73 -2.57 5.75 -9.16
#